data_dce0da91f4c8d9b6d61a05c7ef9dc336
#
_entry.id   dce0da91f4c8d9b6d61a05c7ef9dc336
#
_cell.length_a   1.000
_cell.length_b   1.000
_cell.length_c   1.000
_cell.angle_alpha   90.00
_cell.angle_beta   90.00
_cell.angle_gamma   90.00
#
_symmetry.space_group_name_H-M   'P 1'
#
loop_
_entity.id
_entity.type
_entity.pdbx_description
1 polymer ?
#
loop_
_entity_poly.entity_id
_entity_poly.type
_entity_poly.pdbx_seq_one_letter_code
_entity_poly.pdbx_strand_id
1 'polypeptide(L)'
;MELARLLTLANIAMADAGIACWDSKYFYDIWRPITGIRESDAGTGPTGAGDGNAATVGDPNYSPLGAPASNLTGPNFTPPFPAYPSGHASFGGALFQTLRRFYGTDKVKFTFVSDEFNGETKGNDGVVRPYLPRQFKSFSQAEEENGQSRIYLGIHWSFDKTEGIALGQDVADYVCKHAYTPRRKGKGH
;
A
#
# COMPACT_ATOMS: atom_id res chain seq x y z
N MET A 1 12.60 -21.16 15.59
CA MET A 1 12.53 -21.55 14.16
C MET A 1 11.29 -20.97 13.48
N GLU A 2 10.10 -21.07 14.07
CA GLU A 2 8.84 -20.55 13.50
C GLU A 2 8.86 -19.04 13.24
N LEU A 3 9.33 -18.23 14.19
CA LEU A 3 9.41 -16.77 14.00
C LEU A 3 10.33 -16.40 12.83
N ALA A 4 11.48 -17.04 12.69
CA ALA A 4 12.39 -16.80 11.58
C ALA A 4 11.73 -17.17 10.23
N ARG A 5 10.98 -18.27 10.19
CA ARG A 5 10.22 -18.68 9.01
C ARG A 5 9.15 -17.65 8.65
N LEU A 6 8.39 -17.16 9.64
CA LEU A 6 7.37 -16.13 9.42
C LEU A 6 7.98 -14.86 8.85
N LEU A 7 9.03 -14.34 9.49
CA LEU A 7 9.70 -13.12 9.04
C LEU A 7 10.27 -13.28 7.64
N THR A 8 10.84 -14.45 7.31
CA THR A 8 11.36 -14.71 5.96
C THR A 8 10.24 -14.73 4.92
N LEU A 9 9.15 -15.45 5.17
CA LEU A 9 8.01 -15.50 4.26
C LEU A 9 7.40 -14.11 4.03
N ALA A 10 7.20 -13.33 5.10
CA ALA A 10 6.64 -11.98 4.99
C ALA A 10 7.55 -11.06 4.16
N ASN A 11 8.87 -11.09 4.41
CA ASN A 11 9.80 -10.23 3.67
C ASN A 11 9.91 -10.64 2.18
N ILE A 12 9.93 -11.94 1.86
CA ILE A 12 9.94 -12.39 0.47
C ILE A 12 8.63 -11.99 -0.22
N ALA A 13 7.49 -12.26 0.39
CA ALA A 13 6.20 -11.92 -0.20
C ALA A 13 6.07 -10.40 -0.45
N MET A 14 6.50 -9.56 0.48
CA MET A 14 6.48 -8.11 0.30
C MET A 14 7.47 -7.66 -0.80
N ALA A 15 8.67 -8.24 -0.86
CA ALA A 15 9.65 -7.90 -1.90
C ALA A 15 9.14 -8.27 -3.30
N ASP A 16 8.61 -9.48 -3.46
CA ASP A 16 8.06 -9.95 -4.74
C ASP A 16 6.81 -9.16 -5.14
N ALA A 17 5.94 -8.82 -4.17
CA ALA A 17 4.79 -7.94 -4.43
C ALA A 17 5.24 -6.54 -4.86
N GLY A 18 6.32 -6.02 -4.29
CA GLY A 18 6.92 -4.77 -4.72
C GLY A 18 7.38 -4.82 -6.18
N ILE A 19 8.08 -5.88 -6.57
CA ILE A 19 8.54 -6.07 -7.96
C ILE A 19 7.34 -6.11 -8.91
N ALA A 20 6.34 -6.95 -8.63
CA ALA A 20 5.16 -7.09 -9.47
C ALA A 20 4.34 -5.77 -9.54
N CYS A 21 4.24 -5.05 -8.42
CA CYS A 21 3.57 -3.76 -8.37
C CYS A 21 4.28 -2.72 -9.25
N TRP A 22 5.60 -2.59 -9.15
CA TRP A 22 6.35 -1.60 -9.94
C TRP A 22 6.41 -1.95 -11.42
N ASP A 23 6.52 -3.22 -11.79
CA ASP A 23 6.37 -3.66 -13.18
C ASP A 23 5.01 -3.22 -13.75
N SER A 24 3.93 -3.50 -13.02
CA SER A 24 2.57 -3.07 -13.40
C SER A 24 2.43 -1.55 -13.48
N LYS A 25 3.03 -0.79 -12.55
CA LYS A 25 2.96 0.67 -12.55
C LYS A 25 3.46 1.28 -13.86
N TYR A 26 4.62 0.87 -14.31
CA TYR A 26 5.22 1.39 -15.52
C TYR A 26 4.68 0.76 -16.81
N PHE A 27 4.02 -0.39 -16.70
CA PHE A 27 3.29 -0.99 -17.82
C PHE A 27 1.98 -0.24 -18.13
N TYR A 28 1.18 0.08 -17.09
CA TYR A 28 -0.12 0.73 -17.25
C TYR A 28 -0.04 2.25 -17.28
N ASP A 29 0.96 2.84 -16.65
CA ASP A 29 1.27 4.28 -16.59
C ASP A 29 0.06 5.18 -16.25
N ILE A 30 -0.75 4.76 -15.26
CA ILE A 30 -1.97 5.47 -14.88
C ILE A 30 -1.64 6.70 -14.03
N TRP A 31 -2.25 7.81 -14.36
CA TRP A 31 -2.09 9.10 -13.69
C TRP A 31 -2.47 9.06 -12.22
N ARG A 32 -1.75 9.85 -11.42
CA ARG A 32 -2.15 10.15 -10.05
C ARG A 32 -3.38 11.05 -10.01
N PRO A 33 -4.19 11.00 -8.92
CA PRO A 33 -5.35 11.89 -8.77
C PRO A 33 -5.03 13.36 -9.00
N ILE A 34 -3.88 13.86 -8.54
CA ILE A 34 -3.48 15.26 -8.75
C ILE A 34 -3.43 15.62 -10.23
N THR A 35 -2.86 14.79 -11.07
CA THR A 35 -2.80 15.02 -12.52
C THR A 35 -4.17 14.83 -13.16
N GLY A 36 -4.82 13.69 -12.88
CA GLY A 36 -6.10 13.35 -13.48
C GLY A 36 -7.22 14.34 -13.13
N ILE A 37 -7.23 14.87 -11.91
CA ILE A 37 -8.25 15.86 -11.51
C ILE A 37 -7.95 17.25 -12.08
N ARG A 38 -6.68 17.66 -12.12
CA ARG A 38 -6.30 18.99 -12.64
C ARG A 38 -6.42 19.10 -14.14
N GLU A 39 -6.22 18.00 -14.84
CA GLU A 39 -6.04 17.98 -16.29
C GLU A 39 -7.11 17.14 -17.01
N SER A 40 -8.32 17.02 -16.43
CA SER A 40 -9.41 16.24 -17.03
C SER A 40 -10.12 16.98 -18.16
N ASP A 41 -10.13 18.30 -18.16
CA ASP A 41 -10.85 19.10 -19.18
C ASP A 41 -10.17 19.11 -20.54
N ALA A 42 -10.95 19.25 -21.61
CA ALA A 42 -10.44 19.47 -22.96
C ALA A 42 -9.56 20.75 -22.99
N GLY A 43 -8.42 20.67 -23.63
CA GLY A 43 -7.40 21.72 -23.67
C GLY A 43 -6.32 21.55 -22.60
N THR A 44 -6.44 20.56 -21.70
CA THR A 44 -5.46 20.24 -20.66
C THR A 44 -4.78 18.90 -20.90
N GLY A 45 -3.78 18.58 -20.10
CA GLY A 45 -3.00 17.36 -20.20
C GLY A 45 -2.00 17.33 -21.36
N PRO A 46 -1.15 16.29 -21.44
CA PRO A 46 -0.06 16.22 -22.41
C PRO A 46 -0.51 16.21 -23.88
N THR A 47 -1.71 15.71 -24.14
CA THR A 47 -2.30 15.61 -25.48
C THR A 47 -3.24 16.77 -25.81
N GLY A 48 -3.60 17.59 -24.83
CA GLY A 48 -4.64 18.61 -24.94
C GLY A 48 -6.07 18.05 -25.01
N ALA A 49 -6.25 16.74 -24.85
CA ALA A 49 -7.57 16.10 -24.94
C ALA A 49 -8.25 15.94 -23.56
N GLY A 50 -7.57 16.25 -22.48
CA GLY A 50 -8.03 15.93 -21.13
C GLY A 50 -8.14 14.42 -20.93
N ASP A 51 -9.18 13.98 -20.18
CA ASP A 51 -9.47 12.57 -19.96
C ASP A 51 -10.46 11.97 -21.00
N GLY A 52 -10.95 12.82 -21.92
CA GLY A 52 -11.90 12.42 -22.95
C GLY A 52 -13.33 12.17 -22.45
N ASN A 53 -13.64 12.49 -21.19
CA ASN A 53 -14.94 12.28 -20.58
C ASN A 53 -15.66 13.60 -20.33
N ALA A 54 -16.67 13.91 -21.13
CA ALA A 54 -17.45 15.15 -21.02
C ALA A 54 -18.27 15.27 -19.69
N ALA A 55 -18.36 14.21 -18.90
CA ALA A 55 -19.04 14.22 -17.61
C ALA A 55 -18.11 14.60 -16.43
N THR A 56 -16.81 14.64 -16.64
CA THR A 56 -15.83 15.11 -15.67
C THR A 56 -15.58 16.61 -15.83
N VAL A 57 -15.31 17.28 -14.72
CA VAL A 57 -14.92 18.68 -14.68
C VAL A 57 -13.61 18.78 -13.92
N GLY A 58 -12.60 19.37 -14.54
CA GLY A 58 -11.28 19.56 -13.95
C GLY A 58 -11.28 20.57 -12.81
N ASP A 59 -10.44 20.33 -11.82
CA ASP A 59 -10.11 21.31 -10.78
C ASP A 59 -8.61 21.59 -10.81
N PRO A 60 -8.17 22.65 -11.50
CA PRO A 60 -6.77 23.00 -11.60
C PRO A 60 -6.13 23.36 -10.25
N ASN A 61 -6.95 23.63 -9.23
CA ASN A 61 -6.50 23.97 -7.88
C ASN A 61 -6.51 22.78 -6.92
N TYR A 62 -6.94 21.61 -7.37
CA TYR A 62 -6.96 20.42 -6.53
C TYR A 62 -5.60 20.17 -5.89
N SER A 63 -5.58 19.97 -4.58
CA SER A 63 -4.37 19.63 -3.82
C SER A 63 -4.68 18.47 -2.88
N PRO A 64 -4.00 17.31 -3.03
CA PRO A 64 -4.18 16.20 -2.12
C PRO A 64 -3.61 16.53 -0.73
N LEU A 65 -4.06 15.83 0.30
CA LEU A 65 -3.39 15.87 1.61
C LEU A 65 -1.94 15.39 1.50
N GLY A 66 -1.70 14.50 0.54
CA GLY A 66 -0.38 14.00 0.23
C GLY A 66 0.11 12.89 1.17
N ALA A 67 1.20 12.24 0.78
CA ALA A 67 1.86 11.31 1.67
C ALA A 67 2.38 12.04 2.91
N PRO A 68 2.32 11.43 4.11
CA PRO A 68 2.90 12.04 5.29
C PRO A 68 4.37 12.38 5.05
N ALA A 69 4.68 13.65 5.14
CA ALA A 69 6.04 14.16 4.95
C ALA A 69 6.77 14.15 6.29
N SER A 70 6.78 13.01 6.97
CA SER A 70 7.40 12.88 8.30
C SER A 70 8.86 13.32 8.30
N ASN A 71 9.51 13.25 7.14
CA ASN A 71 10.92 13.59 6.98
C ASN A 71 11.16 14.69 5.93
N LEU A 72 10.11 15.34 5.44
CA LEU A 72 10.22 16.38 4.43
C LEU A 72 9.57 17.67 4.93
N THR A 73 10.22 18.78 4.63
CA THR A 73 9.63 20.12 4.75
C THR A 73 9.09 20.51 3.38
N GLY A 74 7.85 20.97 3.29
CA GLY A 74 7.29 21.42 2.03
C GLY A 74 5.82 21.09 1.85
N PRO A 75 5.27 21.37 0.67
CA PRO A 75 3.87 21.13 0.36
C PRO A 75 3.55 19.63 0.31
N ASN A 76 2.25 19.34 0.28
CA ASN A 76 1.72 17.98 0.15
C ASN A 76 2.45 17.18 -0.94
N PHE A 77 2.94 16.00 -0.56
CA PHE A 77 3.77 15.17 -1.42
C PHE A 77 2.93 14.10 -2.12
N THR A 78 3.02 14.04 -3.43
CA THR A 78 2.53 12.90 -4.23
C THR A 78 3.73 12.14 -4.75
N PRO A 79 3.81 10.80 -4.54
CA PRO A 79 4.93 10.01 -5.03
C PRO A 79 5.12 10.15 -6.55
N PRO A 80 6.34 10.40 -7.05
CA PRO A 80 6.60 10.72 -8.46
C PRO A 80 6.72 9.46 -9.34
N PHE A 81 5.71 8.61 -9.29
CA PHE A 81 5.57 7.39 -10.11
C PHE A 81 4.10 7.04 -10.29
N PRO A 82 3.71 6.23 -11.31
CA PRO A 82 2.32 5.96 -11.66
C PRO A 82 1.47 5.45 -10.49
N ALA A 83 0.16 5.71 -10.57
CA ALA A 83 -0.76 5.43 -9.48
C ALA A 83 -1.00 3.93 -9.30
N TYR A 84 -1.33 3.23 -10.39
CA TYR A 84 -1.85 1.85 -10.40
C TYR A 84 -0.75 0.79 -10.56
N PRO A 85 -0.82 -0.29 -9.77
CA PRO A 85 -1.60 -0.47 -8.53
C PRO A 85 -0.93 0.24 -7.35
N SER A 86 -1.62 0.37 -6.22
CA SER A 86 -1.06 1.02 -5.03
C SER A 86 0.03 0.19 -4.36
N GLY A 87 1.26 0.73 -4.25
CA GLY A 87 2.38 0.05 -3.59
C GLY A 87 2.10 -0.27 -2.11
N HIS A 88 1.57 0.68 -1.34
CA HIS A 88 1.19 0.43 0.04
C HIS A 88 0.14 -0.67 0.18
N ALA A 89 -0.84 -0.71 -0.73
CA ALA A 89 -1.86 -1.75 -0.74
C ALA A 89 -1.26 -3.12 -1.09
N SER A 90 -0.34 -3.17 -2.06
CA SER A 90 0.35 -4.41 -2.46
C SER A 90 1.23 -4.96 -1.33
N PHE A 91 2.00 -4.12 -0.66
CA PHE A 91 2.78 -4.54 0.50
C PHE A 91 1.89 -5.00 1.66
N GLY A 92 0.81 -4.25 1.94
CA GLY A 92 -0.16 -4.63 2.97
C GLY A 92 -0.83 -5.96 2.65
N GLY A 93 -1.30 -6.14 1.40
CA GLY A 93 -1.87 -7.39 0.92
C GLY A 93 -0.92 -8.57 1.12
N ALA A 94 0.34 -8.42 0.73
CA ALA A 94 1.36 -9.46 0.88
C ALA A 94 1.64 -9.79 2.35
N LEU A 95 1.82 -8.77 3.20
CA LEU A 95 2.09 -8.96 4.62
C LEU A 95 0.93 -9.66 5.33
N PHE A 96 -0.28 -9.08 5.22
CA PHE A 96 -1.43 -9.59 5.97
C PHE A 96 -1.91 -10.95 5.46
N GLN A 97 -1.78 -11.23 4.16
CA GLN A 97 -2.06 -12.57 3.62
C GLN A 97 -1.05 -13.60 4.13
N THR A 98 0.24 -13.25 4.19
CA THR A 98 1.26 -14.13 4.77
C THR A 98 0.93 -14.44 6.22
N LEU A 99 0.51 -13.45 7.01
CA LEU A 99 0.09 -13.65 8.40
C LEU A 99 -1.13 -14.58 8.50
N ARG A 100 -2.16 -14.37 7.66
CA ARG A 100 -3.34 -15.25 7.59
C ARG A 100 -2.95 -16.70 7.29
N ARG A 101 -2.05 -16.90 6.32
CA ARG A 101 -1.56 -18.25 5.94
C ARG A 101 -0.75 -18.90 7.04
N PHE A 102 0.09 -18.12 7.73
CA PHE A 102 0.93 -18.64 8.79
C PHE A 102 0.14 -19.03 10.04
N TYR A 103 -0.78 -18.19 10.48
CA TYR A 103 -1.59 -18.42 11.68
C TYR A 103 -2.86 -19.24 11.41
N GLY A 104 -3.23 -19.45 10.16
CA GLY A 104 -4.46 -20.17 9.79
C GLY A 104 -5.76 -19.44 10.16
N THR A 105 -5.69 -18.16 10.46
CA THR A 105 -6.84 -17.33 10.85
C THR A 105 -6.62 -15.86 10.51
N ASP A 106 -7.71 -15.16 10.22
CA ASP A 106 -7.74 -13.70 10.09
C ASP A 106 -8.03 -12.99 11.43
N LYS A 107 -8.66 -13.71 12.37
CA LYS A 107 -9.21 -13.14 13.62
C LYS A 107 -8.13 -13.00 14.70
N VAL A 108 -7.16 -12.13 14.46
CA VAL A 108 -6.12 -11.79 15.44
C VAL A 108 -6.28 -10.33 15.83
N LYS A 109 -6.51 -10.10 17.13
CA LYS A 109 -6.58 -8.75 17.69
C LYS A 109 -5.18 -8.28 18.06
N PHE A 110 -4.83 -7.08 17.68
CA PHE A 110 -3.55 -6.48 18.04
C PHE A 110 -3.63 -4.96 18.11
N THR A 111 -2.65 -4.36 18.78
CA THR A 111 -2.43 -2.92 18.80
C THR A 111 -1.14 -2.61 18.06
N PHE A 112 -1.20 -1.66 17.16
CA PHE A 112 -0.06 -1.13 16.43
C PHE A 112 0.26 0.28 16.92
N VAL A 113 1.52 0.53 17.19
CA VAL A 113 2.05 1.85 17.51
C VAL A 113 3.08 2.21 16.44
N SER A 114 2.77 3.22 15.65
CA SER A 114 3.70 3.75 14.65
C SER A 114 4.75 4.63 15.31
N ASP A 115 5.96 4.64 14.77
CA ASP A 115 7.00 5.59 15.18
C ASP A 115 6.58 7.05 14.98
N GLU A 116 5.60 7.29 14.10
CA GLU A 116 5.02 8.62 13.89
C GLU A 116 4.02 9.03 14.97
N PHE A 117 3.51 8.07 15.76
CA PHE A 117 2.48 8.28 16.78
C PHE A 117 2.79 7.54 18.08
N ASN A 118 4.07 7.45 18.45
CA ASN A 118 4.53 6.72 19.65
C ASN A 118 4.64 7.59 20.92
N GLY A 119 4.46 8.89 20.82
CA GLY A 119 4.61 9.81 21.96
C GLY A 119 6.07 10.13 22.35
N GLU A 120 7.04 9.70 21.55
CA GLU A 120 8.48 9.84 21.84
C GLU A 120 9.25 10.47 20.68
N THR A 121 9.00 10.00 19.46
CA THR A 121 9.68 10.50 18.25
C THR A 121 9.29 11.94 17.96
N LYS A 122 10.27 12.75 17.56
CA LYS A 122 10.05 14.16 17.19
C LYS A 122 9.82 14.30 15.68
N GLY A 123 8.92 15.21 15.31
CA GLY A 123 8.77 15.68 13.94
C GLY A 123 9.92 16.59 13.51
N ASN A 124 9.92 17.02 12.25
CA ASN A 124 10.91 17.96 11.71
C ASN A 124 10.85 19.36 12.37
N ASP A 125 9.71 19.68 12.99
CA ASP A 125 9.48 20.88 13.80
C ASP A 125 10.07 20.78 15.21
N GLY A 126 10.67 19.62 15.57
CA GLY A 126 11.20 19.34 16.90
C GLY A 126 10.14 18.99 17.95
N VAL A 127 8.86 19.01 17.60
CA VAL A 127 7.76 18.68 18.51
C VAL A 127 7.62 17.17 18.66
N VAL A 128 7.42 16.70 19.89
CA VAL A 128 7.14 15.28 20.16
C VAL A 128 5.79 14.90 19.55
N ARG A 129 5.78 13.83 18.78
CA ARG A 129 4.57 13.31 18.12
C ARG A 129 3.59 12.76 19.15
N PRO A 130 2.28 12.88 18.91
CA PRO A 130 1.27 12.37 19.85
C PRO A 130 1.31 10.84 19.95
N TYR A 131 0.88 10.31 21.09
CA TYR A 131 0.66 8.87 21.27
C TYR A 131 -0.73 8.49 20.77
N LEU A 132 -0.82 7.86 19.60
CA LEU A 132 -2.08 7.47 18.94
C LEU A 132 -2.03 6.00 18.48
N PRO A 133 -2.16 5.02 19.41
CA PRO A 133 -2.16 3.61 19.05
C PRO A 133 -3.40 3.24 18.23
N ARG A 134 -3.22 2.35 17.23
CA ARG A 134 -4.29 1.81 16.42
C ARG A 134 -4.64 0.40 16.87
N GLN A 135 -5.93 0.11 17.06
CA GLN A 135 -6.41 -1.20 17.48
C GLN A 135 -7.14 -1.89 16.34
N PHE A 136 -6.76 -3.11 16.06
CA PHE A 136 -7.33 -3.93 14.99
C PHE A 136 -7.94 -5.21 15.57
N LYS A 137 -9.05 -5.64 14.98
CA LYS A 137 -9.78 -6.88 15.35
C LYS A 137 -9.36 -8.05 14.48
N SER A 138 -8.75 -7.79 13.32
CA SER A 138 -8.31 -8.78 12.35
C SER A 138 -7.18 -8.23 11.47
N PHE A 139 -6.50 -9.13 10.77
CA PHE A 139 -5.52 -8.76 9.76
C PHE A 139 -6.18 -8.03 8.57
N SER A 140 -7.36 -8.49 8.14
CA SER A 140 -8.09 -7.85 7.05
C SER A 140 -8.53 -6.42 7.38
N GLN A 141 -8.85 -6.11 8.64
CA GLN A 141 -9.13 -4.75 9.04
C GLN A 141 -7.90 -3.83 8.89
N ALA A 142 -6.72 -4.32 9.29
CA ALA A 142 -5.49 -3.55 9.17
C ALA A 142 -5.04 -3.41 7.70
N GLU A 143 -5.21 -4.46 6.90
CA GLU A 143 -4.96 -4.45 5.46
C GLU A 143 -5.81 -3.40 4.74
N GLU A 144 -7.13 -3.40 5.02
CA GLU A 144 -8.07 -2.45 4.43
C GLU A 144 -7.75 -1.00 4.87
N GLU A 145 -7.47 -0.77 6.16
CA GLU A 145 -7.12 0.55 6.67
C GLU A 145 -5.82 1.08 6.04
N ASN A 146 -4.81 0.20 5.89
CA ASN A 146 -3.57 0.54 5.21
C ASN A 146 -3.81 0.98 3.76
N GLY A 147 -4.60 0.23 3.01
CA GLY A 147 -4.96 0.57 1.64
C GLY A 147 -5.80 1.84 1.55
N GLN A 148 -6.81 1.96 2.41
CA GLN A 148 -7.75 3.09 2.43
C GLN A 148 -7.07 4.41 2.81
N SER A 149 -6.01 4.37 3.62
CA SER A 149 -5.24 5.55 3.98
C SER A 149 -4.76 6.34 2.75
N ARG A 150 -4.46 5.65 1.65
CA ARG A 150 -3.96 6.27 0.41
C ARG A 150 -5.06 7.02 -0.35
N ILE A 151 -6.32 6.59 -0.18
CA ILE A 151 -7.49 7.25 -0.74
C ILE A 151 -7.78 8.53 0.06
N TYR A 152 -7.76 8.47 1.39
CA TYR A 152 -7.94 9.65 2.24
C TYR A 152 -6.86 10.72 2.02
N LEU A 153 -5.65 10.31 1.70
CA LEU A 153 -4.57 11.23 1.35
C LEU A 153 -4.73 11.87 -0.05
N GLY A 154 -5.66 11.36 -0.87
CA GLY A 154 -5.91 11.88 -2.23
C GLY A 154 -4.81 11.58 -3.24
N ILE A 155 -4.01 10.54 -3.02
CA ILE A 155 -2.86 10.19 -3.86
C ILE A 155 -3.02 8.88 -4.64
N HIS A 156 -4.14 8.18 -4.45
CA HIS A 156 -4.52 6.97 -5.16
C HIS A 156 -6.02 6.95 -5.47
N TRP A 157 -6.37 6.25 -6.54
CA TRP A 157 -7.74 5.92 -6.91
C TRP A 157 -8.22 4.68 -6.14
N SER A 158 -9.54 4.50 -6.01
CA SER A 158 -10.10 3.34 -5.28
C SER A 158 -9.70 2.00 -5.90
N PHE A 159 -9.61 1.92 -7.22
CA PHE A 159 -9.18 0.70 -7.90
C PHE A 159 -7.69 0.39 -7.67
N ASP A 160 -6.83 1.41 -7.52
CA ASP A 160 -5.41 1.19 -7.19
C ASP A 160 -5.25 0.41 -5.88
N LYS A 161 -6.10 0.76 -4.88
CA LYS A 161 -6.14 0.08 -3.59
C LYS A 161 -6.60 -1.36 -3.75
N THR A 162 -7.74 -1.56 -4.40
CA THR A 162 -8.36 -2.88 -4.52
C THR A 162 -7.46 -3.86 -5.26
N GLU A 163 -6.95 -3.45 -6.40
CA GLU A 163 -6.05 -4.27 -7.21
C GLU A 163 -4.68 -4.46 -6.54
N GLY A 164 -4.21 -3.44 -5.83
CA GLY A 164 -2.97 -3.56 -5.06
C GLY A 164 -3.08 -4.59 -3.94
N ILE A 165 -4.18 -4.60 -3.17
CA ILE A 165 -4.42 -5.64 -2.15
C ILE A 165 -4.48 -7.03 -2.79
N ALA A 166 -5.24 -7.19 -3.87
CA ALA A 166 -5.36 -8.47 -4.58
C ALA A 166 -4.01 -8.98 -5.08
N LEU A 167 -3.23 -8.12 -5.74
CA LEU A 167 -1.88 -8.46 -6.19
C LEU A 167 -0.98 -8.95 -5.05
N GLY A 168 -0.98 -8.23 -3.92
CA GLY A 168 -0.20 -8.62 -2.76
C GLY A 168 -0.63 -9.97 -2.18
N GLN A 169 -1.93 -10.22 -2.09
CA GLN A 169 -2.48 -11.48 -1.61
C GLN A 169 -2.08 -12.67 -2.51
N ASP A 170 -2.18 -12.51 -3.82
CA ASP A 170 -1.81 -13.55 -4.79
C ASP A 170 -0.33 -13.90 -4.71
N VAL A 171 0.53 -12.89 -4.61
CA VAL A 171 1.99 -13.09 -4.43
C VAL A 171 2.28 -13.83 -3.11
N ALA A 172 1.62 -13.43 -2.02
CA ALA A 172 1.82 -14.08 -0.72
C ALA A 172 1.35 -15.55 -0.74
N ASP A 173 0.24 -15.83 -1.41
CA ASP A 173 -0.26 -17.19 -1.58
C ASP A 173 0.73 -18.05 -2.38
N TYR A 174 1.30 -17.50 -3.43
CA TYR A 174 2.34 -18.17 -4.21
C TYR A 174 3.58 -18.45 -3.36
N VAL A 175 4.10 -17.45 -2.64
CA VAL A 175 5.30 -17.57 -1.79
C VAL A 175 5.06 -18.61 -0.68
N CYS A 176 3.94 -18.53 0.03
CA CYS A 176 3.62 -19.47 1.11
C CYS A 176 3.49 -20.93 0.62
N LYS A 177 3.08 -21.13 -0.63
CA LYS A 177 2.94 -22.46 -1.24
C LYS A 177 4.29 -23.03 -1.71
N HIS A 178 5.25 -22.20 -2.11
CA HIS A 178 6.45 -22.65 -2.79
C HIS A 178 7.74 -22.46 -1.99
N ALA A 179 7.76 -21.51 -1.03
CA ALA A 179 8.94 -21.22 -0.22
C ALA A 179 8.81 -21.78 1.19
N TYR A 180 9.90 -22.29 1.72
CA TYR A 180 10.03 -22.78 3.12
C TYR A 180 8.92 -23.76 3.55
N THR A 181 8.47 -24.59 2.62
CA THR A 181 7.52 -25.68 2.90
C THR A 181 8.20 -26.77 3.74
N PRO A 182 7.43 -27.49 4.60
CA PRO A 182 7.98 -28.59 5.37
C PRO A 182 8.63 -29.64 4.44
N ARG A 183 9.84 -30.10 4.78
CA ARG A 183 10.45 -31.24 4.08
C ARG A 183 9.51 -32.44 4.24
N ARG A 184 9.07 -33.04 3.13
CA ARG A 184 8.43 -34.36 3.20
C ARG A 184 9.41 -35.31 3.86
N LYS A 185 9.05 -35.90 5.02
CA LYS A 185 9.81 -37.01 5.56
C LYS A 185 9.85 -38.08 4.47
N GLY A 186 11.03 -38.34 3.93
CA GLY A 186 11.23 -39.44 3.01
C GLY A 186 10.70 -40.71 3.67
N LYS A 187 9.85 -41.47 2.97
CA LYS A 187 9.56 -42.82 3.38
C LYS A 187 10.93 -43.52 3.42
N GLY A 188 11.41 -43.82 4.64
CA GLY A 188 12.59 -44.66 4.81
C GLY A 188 12.33 -45.98 4.08
N HIS A 189 13.24 -46.31 3.20
CA HIS A 189 13.33 -47.63 2.61
C HIS A 189 13.94 -48.57 3.65
#